data_129e8cb84e24a1b4596e49fa6b438f24
#
_entry.id   129e8cb84e24a1b4596e49fa6b438f24
#
_cell.length_a   1.000
_cell.length_b   1.000
_cell.length_c   1.000
_cell.angle_alpha   90.00
_cell.angle_beta   90.00
_cell.angle_gamma   90.00
#
_symmetry.space_group_name_H-M   'P 1'
#
loop_
_entity.id
_entity.type
_entity.pdbx_description
1 polymer ?
#
loop_
_entity_poly.entity_id
_entity_poly.type
_entity_poly.pdbx_seq_one_letter_code
_entity_poly.pdbx_strand_id
1 'polypeptide(L)'
;DWGTMFVGNANRLDELFARRYSYQHNLSVAGSTDKSDYRISLAYADNQANLATAYDGQKQLNLRLNYGIKLTDWFKLETSASMIKTNTETPTHGIDRTLYGNDAPFFPAKNPYGQWYANFGNVGDRNAAAATTDGGRDEREKLTTRVDFKALVDIWKGITFEGTASFQNEEYRRERYSLPVQCYNWFGEQTAKLVYETTQTLSTPQDVMNFKDSHQPGYLVQANNARYQYYSGLLKYKRTFAEVHNIDAMFGINAEKWVTKKVVTAREKFEDAGIYDLNLATGTQGNGGGKTHNGTYSYIARLNYNYAEKYMVELMGRRDGNSKFAPGYRFKSFGSVSLGWAFSEEQFVEFLKPVLSFGKLRLSYGSSGNDVGLGD
;
A
#
# COMPACT_ATOMS: atom_id res chain seq x y z
N ASP A 1 -13.36 -2.71 48.88
CA ASP A 1 -14.51 -1.78 48.83
C ASP A 1 -14.77 -1.34 47.43
N TRP A 2 -15.84 -1.84 46.87
CA TRP A 2 -16.35 -1.42 45.57
C TRP A 2 -17.12 -0.09 45.81
N GLY A 3 -16.49 1.00 45.90
CA GLY A 3 -17.08 2.28 46.17
C GLY A 3 -18.46 2.52 45.54
N THR A 4 -19.16 3.57 45.92
CA THR A 4 -20.46 3.93 45.38
C THR A 4 -20.38 4.13 43.87
N MET A 5 -21.09 3.30 43.10
CA MET A 5 -21.12 3.33 41.65
C MET A 5 -22.39 4.05 41.19
N PHE A 6 -22.23 5.05 40.36
CA PHE A 6 -23.35 5.66 39.66
C PHE A 6 -23.70 4.85 38.41
N VAL A 7 -24.97 4.52 38.26
CA VAL A 7 -25.55 3.81 37.14
C VAL A 7 -26.62 4.70 36.53
N GLY A 8 -26.42 5.14 35.31
CA GLY A 8 -27.35 6.00 34.56
C GLY A 8 -27.69 5.38 33.19
N ASN A 9 -28.46 6.12 32.42
CA ASN A 9 -28.71 5.78 31.02
C ASN A 9 -27.79 6.64 30.14
N ALA A 10 -26.71 6.07 29.64
CA ALA A 10 -25.76 6.74 28.73
C ALA A 10 -25.77 6.06 27.37
N ASN A 11 -25.98 6.82 26.30
CA ASN A 11 -25.84 6.32 24.96
C ASN A 11 -24.37 6.45 24.51
N ARG A 12 -23.59 5.41 24.75
CA ARG A 12 -22.17 5.36 24.38
C ARG A 12 -21.92 5.54 22.89
N LEU A 13 -22.86 5.10 22.05
CA LEU A 13 -22.72 5.26 20.60
C LEU A 13 -22.81 6.74 20.20
N ASP A 14 -23.70 7.51 20.80
CA ASP A 14 -23.82 8.95 20.53
C ASP A 14 -22.63 9.75 21.08
N GLU A 15 -21.99 9.26 22.16
CA GLU A 15 -20.78 9.88 22.71
C GLU A 15 -19.55 9.64 21.82
N LEU A 16 -19.48 8.47 21.17
CA LEU A 16 -18.31 8.02 20.41
C LEU A 16 -18.42 8.33 18.93
N PHE A 17 -19.62 8.32 18.35
CA PHE A 17 -19.83 8.43 16.92
C PHE A 17 -20.62 9.65 16.52
N ALA A 18 -20.19 10.30 15.45
CA ALA A 18 -20.89 11.39 14.80
C ALA A 18 -20.91 11.19 13.30
N ARG A 19 -21.83 11.87 12.62
CA ARG A 19 -21.79 11.95 11.15
C ARG A 19 -20.57 12.73 10.74
N ARG A 20 -19.78 12.13 9.86
CA ARG A 20 -18.61 12.76 9.22
C ARG A 20 -18.78 12.72 7.71
N TYR A 21 -18.10 13.62 7.03
CA TYR A 21 -18.16 13.72 5.58
C TYR A 21 -16.80 13.37 4.99
N SER A 22 -16.80 12.50 3.99
CA SER A 22 -15.65 12.28 3.13
C SER A 22 -15.89 13.00 1.82
N TYR A 23 -14.86 13.63 1.28
CA TYR A 23 -14.96 14.32 -0.01
C TYR A 23 -13.72 14.12 -0.85
N GLN A 24 -13.92 14.19 -2.15
CA GLN A 24 -12.86 14.05 -3.15
C GLN A 24 -13.04 15.09 -4.25
N HIS A 25 -11.94 15.73 -4.61
CA HIS A 25 -11.85 16.67 -5.71
C HIS A 25 -10.84 16.19 -6.74
N ASN A 26 -11.21 16.22 -8.01
CA ASN A 26 -10.34 15.85 -9.12
C ASN A 26 -10.36 16.96 -10.15
N LEU A 27 -9.18 17.40 -10.57
CA LEU A 27 -8.98 18.34 -11.65
C LEU A 27 -8.01 17.74 -12.66
N SER A 28 -8.32 17.79 -13.94
CA SER A 28 -7.36 17.40 -14.96
C SER A 28 -7.44 18.31 -16.18
N VAL A 29 -6.26 18.57 -16.74
CA VAL A 29 -6.11 19.28 -17.99
C VAL A 29 -5.32 18.41 -18.96
N ALA A 30 -5.77 18.26 -20.17
CA ALA A 30 -5.10 17.51 -21.22
C ALA A 30 -5.13 18.30 -22.52
N GLY A 31 -4.08 18.15 -23.32
CA GLY A 31 -3.99 18.73 -24.64
C GLY A 31 -3.09 17.89 -25.53
N SER A 32 -3.23 18.06 -26.84
CA SER A 32 -2.41 17.38 -27.82
C SER A 32 -2.14 18.25 -29.03
N THR A 33 -1.00 18.00 -29.66
CA THR A 33 -0.62 18.49 -30.98
C THR A 33 -0.28 17.29 -31.86
N ASP A 34 0.07 17.52 -33.11
CA ASP A 34 0.51 16.43 -34.00
C ASP A 34 1.75 15.69 -33.49
N LYS A 35 2.55 16.34 -32.68
CA LYS A 35 3.84 15.80 -32.18
C LYS A 35 3.87 15.51 -30.70
N SER A 36 2.95 16.04 -29.91
CA SER A 36 2.99 15.89 -28.45
C SER A 36 1.60 15.78 -27.85
N ASP A 37 1.51 15.08 -26.75
CA ASP A 37 0.34 14.96 -25.87
C ASP A 37 0.74 15.15 -24.43
N TYR A 38 -0.15 15.76 -23.64
CA TYR A 38 0.08 15.92 -22.22
C TYR A 38 -1.22 15.77 -21.43
N ARG A 39 -1.07 15.33 -20.19
CA ARG A 39 -2.13 15.36 -19.18
C ARG A 39 -1.54 15.68 -17.82
N ILE A 40 -2.13 16.67 -17.16
CA ILE A 40 -1.82 17.03 -15.77
C ILE A 40 -3.08 16.75 -14.96
N SER A 41 -2.95 16.04 -13.85
CA SER A 41 -4.07 15.69 -12.97
C SER A 41 -3.70 15.97 -11.52
N LEU A 42 -4.63 16.60 -10.81
CA LEU A 42 -4.56 16.86 -9.37
C LEU A 42 -5.80 16.22 -8.74
N ALA A 43 -5.60 15.43 -7.69
CA ALA A 43 -6.68 14.88 -6.90
C ALA A 43 -6.40 15.09 -5.42
N TYR A 44 -7.43 15.46 -4.69
CA TYR A 44 -7.42 15.59 -3.23
C TYR A 44 -8.58 14.81 -2.65
N ALA A 45 -8.32 14.04 -1.60
CA ALA A 45 -9.32 13.31 -0.85
C ALA A 45 -9.13 13.52 0.64
N ASP A 46 -10.22 13.68 1.37
CA ASP A 46 -10.27 13.64 2.84
C ASP A 46 -11.31 12.59 3.25
N ASN A 47 -10.83 11.48 3.80
CA ASN A 47 -11.65 10.37 4.25
C ASN A 47 -11.64 10.35 5.78
N GLN A 48 -12.77 10.62 6.39
CA GLN A 48 -12.92 10.65 7.84
C GLN A 48 -13.76 9.47 8.33
N ALA A 49 -13.31 8.83 9.39
CA ALA A 49 -14.11 7.88 10.14
C ALA A 49 -15.16 8.61 10.99
N ASN A 50 -16.15 7.87 11.48
CA ASN A 50 -17.29 8.45 12.21
C ASN A 50 -17.01 8.76 13.69
N LEU A 51 -15.75 8.87 14.10
CA LEU A 51 -15.39 9.14 15.50
C LEU A 51 -15.73 10.61 15.87
N ALA A 52 -16.48 10.80 16.97
CA ALA A 52 -16.85 12.10 17.48
C ALA A 52 -15.77 12.75 18.35
N THR A 53 -15.04 11.93 19.08
CA THR A 53 -14.12 12.34 20.15
C THR A 53 -12.78 12.85 19.64
N ALA A 54 -12.37 12.44 18.44
CA ALA A 54 -11.10 12.83 17.84
C ALA A 54 -11.16 12.81 16.31
N TYR A 55 -10.19 13.41 15.67
CA TYR A 55 -9.96 13.16 14.25
C TYR A 55 -9.44 11.73 14.06
N ASP A 56 -10.05 11.01 13.15
CA ASP A 56 -9.67 9.68 12.70
C ASP A 56 -9.89 9.63 11.19
N GLY A 57 -8.82 9.69 10.42
CA GLY A 57 -8.99 9.79 8.99
C GLY A 57 -7.68 9.88 8.20
N GLN A 58 -7.86 10.04 6.89
CA GLN A 58 -6.76 10.09 5.94
C GLN A 58 -6.98 11.21 4.91
N LYS A 59 -5.98 12.07 4.76
CA LYS A 59 -5.89 13.07 3.69
C LYS A 59 -4.90 12.63 2.65
N GLN A 60 -5.28 12.69 1.38
CA GLN A 60 -4.43 12.28 0.27
C GLN A 60 -4.41 13.34 -0.82
N LEU A 61 -3.20 13.69 -1.26
CA LEU A 61 -2.94 14.56 -2.40
C LEU A 61 -2.22 13.76 -3.47
N ASN A 62 -2.78 13.72 -4.69
CA ASN A 62 -2.18 13.07 -5.85
C ASN A 62 -1.92 14.10 -6.94
N LEU A 63 -0.70 14.18 -7.41
CA LEU A 63 -0.31 14.94 -8.59
C LEU A 63 0.25 13.96 -9.62
N ARG A 64 -0.19 14.06 -10.88
CA ARG A 64 0.33 13.28 -12.00
C ARG A 64 0.49 14.13 -13.23
N LEU A 65 1.64 14.01 -13.85
CA LEU A 65 1.99 14.55 -15.16
C LEU A 65 2.26 13.37 -16.10
N ASN A 66 1.63 13.35 -17.27
CA ASN A 66 2.01 12.48 -18.38
C ASN A 66 2.34 13.37 -19.57
N TYR A 67 3.42 13.07 -20.27
CA TYR A 67 3.86 13.79 -21.44
C TYR A 67 4.41 12.80 -22.47
N GLY A 68 3.89 12.88 -23.69
CA GLY A 68 4.35 12.13 -24.83
C GLY A 68 4.84 13.07 -25.93
N ILE A 69 5.96 12.75 -26.57
CA ILE A 69 6.50 13.52 -27.69
C ILE A 69 7.05 12.61 -28.78
N LYS A 70 6.67 12.85 -30.03
CA LYS A 70 7.30 12.29 -31.22
C LYS A 70 8.47 13.18 -31.61
N LEU A 71 9.69 12.73 -31.31
CA LEU A 71 10.91 13.44 -31.65
C LEU A 71 11.23 13.33 -33.16
N THR A 72 10.92 12.15 -33.71
CA THR A 72 10.99 11.84 -35.14
C THR A 72 9.85 10.88 -35.48
N ASP A 73 9.68 10.55 -36.77
CA ASP A 73 8.65 9.57 -37.19
C ASP A 73 8.90 8.15 -36.66
N TRP A 74 10.13 7.84 -36.30
CA TRP A 74 10.57 6.53 -35.79
C TRP A 74 10.87 6.52 -34.29
N PHE A 75 10.82 7.69 -33.60
CA PHE A 75 11.16 7.77 -32.18
C PHE A 75 10.12 8.58 -31.39
N LYS A 76 9.43 7.93 -30.45
CA LYS A 76 8.52 8.54 -29.47
C LYS A 76 9.08 8.36 -28.07
N LEU A 77 9.07 9.43 -27.28
CA LEU A 77 9.38 9.42 -25.85
C LEU A 77 8.10 9.69 -25.05
N GLU A 78 7.81 8.86 -24.08
CA GLU A 78 6.74 9.04 -23.11
C GLU A 78 7.35 9.17 -21.71
N THR A 79 6.89 10.14 -20.95
CA THR A 79 7.34 10.38 -19.58
C THR A 79 6.12 10.54 -18.68
N SER A 80 6.14 9.91 -17.53
CA SER A 80 5.19 10.19 -16.47
C SER A 80 5.90 10.54 -15.17
N ALA A 81 5.38 11.51 -14.45
CA ALA A 81 5.80 11.85 -13.09
C ALA A 81 4.58 11.85 -12.19
N SER A 82 4.70 11.27 -11.01
CA SER A 82 3.63 11.26 -10.02
C SER A 82 4.15 11.48 -8.61
N MET A 83 3.35 12.17 -7.83
CA MET A 83 3.54 12.40 -6.41
C MET A 83 2.23 12.05 -5.68
N ILE A 84 2.33 11.21 -4.66
CA ILE A 84 1.23 10.85 -3.78
C ILE A 84 1.68 11.15 -2.36
N LYS A 85 1.01 12.12 -1.72
CA LYS A 85 1.20 12.42 -0.30
C LYS A 85 -0.04 11.96 0.46
N THR A 86 0.16 11.12 1.46
CA THR A 86 -0.91 10.59 2.33
C THR A 86 -0.56 10.92 3.77
N ASN A 87 -1.47 11.62 4.45
CA ASN A 87 -1.39 11.88 5.88
C ASN A 87 -2.54 11.12 6.55
N THR A 88 -2.22 10.25 7.47
CA THR A 88 -3.20 9.50 8.28
C THR A 88 -3.00 9.88 9.74
N GLU A 89 -4.07 10.22 10.41
CA GLU A 89 -4.08 10.51 11.84
C GLU A 89 -5.20 9.71 12.49
N THR A 90 -4.85 8.98 13.54
CA THR A 90 -5.79 8.14 14.31
C THR A 90 -5.51 8.31 15.79
N PRO A 91 -6.49 8.11 16.68
CA PRO A 91 -6.21 7.96 18.10
C PRO A 91 -5.24 6.80 18.34
N THR A 92 -4.35 6.94 19.31
CA THR A 92 -3.45 5.85 19.71
C THR A 92 -4.22 4.67 20.28
N HIS A 93 -5.28 4.94 21.05
CA HIS A 93 -6.15 3.94 21.64
C HIS A 93 -7.40 3.78 20.77
N GLY A 94 -7.60 2.58 20.23
CA GLY A 94 -8.79 2.22 19.44
C GLY A 94 -10.02 1.99 20.35
N ILE A 95 -11.19 2.10 19.75
CA ILE A 95 -12.48 1.86 20.42
C ILE A 95 -12.85 0.38 20.51
N ASP A 96 -12.21 -0.46 19.70
CA ASP A 96 -12.54 -1.89 19.53
C ASP A 96 -12.51 -2.67 20.83
N ARG A 97 -11.48 -2.50 21.65
CA ARG A 97 -11.36 -3.20 22.93
C ARG A 97 -12.32 -2.72 24.00
N THR A 98 -12.67 -1.44 23.98
CA THR A 98 -13.51 -0.81 25.00
C THR A 98 -14.99 -1.00 24.73
N LEU A 99 -15.43 -0.93 23.45
CA LEU A 99 -16.83 -1.11 23.08
C LEU A 99 -17.33 -2.53 23.28
N TYR A 100 -16.51 -3.54 22.95
CA TYR A 100 -16.96 -4.94 22.97
C TYR A 100 -16.82 -5.64 24.30
N GLY A 101 -16.06 -5.09 25.24
CA GLY A 101 -15.76 -5.81 26.46
C GLY A 101 -16.20 -5.16 27.76
N ASN A 102 -16.18 -3.83 27.87
CA ASN A 102 -16.19 -3.19 29.18
C ASN A 102 -16.94 -1.87 29.28
N ASP A 103 -17.35 -1.23 28.18
CA ASP A 103 -18.14 0.00 28.23
C ASP A 103 -19.64 -0.31 28.31
N ALA A 104 -20.11 -0.51 29.52
CA ALA A 104 -21.52 -0.76 29.72
C ALA A 104 -22.36 0.51 29.45
N PRO A 105 -23.52 0.41 28.78
CA PRO A 105 -24.32 1.54 28.35
C PRO A 105 -24.95 2.37 29.51
N PHE A 106 -24.76 1.93 30.74
CA PHE A 106 -25.22 2.63 31.92
C PHE A 106 -24.15 3.49 32.62
N PHE A 107 -22.90 3.52 32.08
CA PHE A 107 -21.85 4.39 32.60
C PHE A 107 -21.68 5.60 31.66
N PRO A 108 -21.88 6.83 32.12
CA PRO A 108 -21.60 8.03 31.33
C PRO A 108 -20.09 8.23 31.14
N ALA A 109 -19.67 8.88 30.05
CA ALA A 109 -18.27 9.16 29.81
C ALA A 109 -17.67 10.15 30.81
N LYS A 110 -18.49 11.05 31.34
CA LYS A 110 -18.07 12.10 32.28
C LYS A 110 -18.92 12.08 33.56
N ASN A 111 -18.27 12.44 34.67
CA ASN A 111 -18.96 12.70 35.93
C ASN A 111 -19.64 14.10 35.94
N PRO A 112 -20.40 14.49 37.00
CA PRO A 112 -21.07 15.79 37.09
C PRO A 112 -20.10 17.00 37.04
N TYR A 113 -18.83 16.79 37.28
CA TYR A 113 -17.79 17.83 37.23
C TYR A 113 -17.11 17.94 35.84
N GLY A 114 -17.59 17.19 34.84
CA GLY A 114 -17.03 17.19 33.50
C GLY A 114 -15.75 16.39 33.32
N GLN A 115 -15.32 15.63 34.31
CA GLN A 115 -14.11 14.82 34.33
C GLN A 115 -14.40 13.42 33.78
N TRP A 116 -13.40 12.75 33.17
CA TRP A 116 -13.56 11.40 32.70
C TRP A 116 -13.91 10.42 33.79
N TYR A 117 -15.03 9.73 33.65
CA TYR A 117 -15.57 8.86 34.69
C TYR A 117 -15.07 7.43 34.54
N ALA A 118 -14.47 6.88 35.58
CA ALA A 118 -14.17 5.47 35.73
C ALA A 118 -14.19 5.09 37.22
N ASN A 119 -14.96 4.09 37.57
CA ASN A 119 -15.16 3.71 38.97
C ASN A 119 -14.45 2.45 39.41
N PHE A 120 -13.76 1.74 38.50
CA PHE A 120 -13.20 0.43 38.81
C PHE A 120 -11.66 0.48 38.81
N GLY A 121 -11.07 0.26 39.96
CA GLY A 121 -9.64 0.42 40.21
C GLY A 121 -8.68 -0.44 39.38
N ASN A 122 -9.15 -1.39 38.60
CA ASN A 122 -8.30 -2.31 37.83
C ASN A 122 -8.78 -2.53 36.38
N VAL A 123 -9.66 -1.71 35.89
CA VAL A 123 -10.21 -1.90 34.54
C VAL A 123 -9.95 -0.68 33.69
N GLY A 124 -8.69 -0.54 33.32
CA GLY A 124 -8.14 0.63 32.68
C GLY A 124 -8.70 0.99 31.30
N ASP A 125 -9.49 0.15 30.69
CA ASP A 125 -9.93 0.36 29.30
C ASP A 125 -11.44 0.64 29.18
N ARG A 126 -12.08 1.15 30.23
CA ARG A 126 -13.56 1.26 30.27
C ARG A 126 -14.15 2.60 29.86
N ASN A 127 -13.35 3.57 29.45
CA ASN A 127 -13.85 4.83 28.93
C ASN A 127 -13.25 5.12 27.57
N ALA A 128 -13.89 4.60 26.51
CA ALA A 128 -13.43 4.77 25.14
C ALA A 128 -13.41 6.26 24.71
N ALA A 129 -14.33 7.06 25.19
CA ALA A 129 -14.34 8.50 24.89
C ALA A 129 -13.10 9.19 25.48
N ALA A 130 -12.74 8.88 26.71
CA ALA A 130 -11.53 9.41 27.35
C ALA A 130 -10.25 8.94 26.60
N ALA A 131 -10.16 7.65 26.32
CA ALA A 131 -9.01 7.06 25.65
C ALA A 131 -8.78 7.62 24.23
N THR A 132 -9.86 7.81 23.46
CA THR A 132 -9.74 8.35 22.10
C THR A 132 -9.53 9.88 22.08
N THR A 133 -9.98 10.61 23.11
CA THR A 133 -9.79 12.07 23.19
C THR A 133 -8.39 12.42 23.67
N ASP A 134 -7.99 11.90 24.84
CA ASP A 134 -6.79 12.35 25.57
C ASP A 134 -5.66 11.31 25.58
N GLY A 135 -5.90 10.10 25.06
CA GLY A 135 -4.92 8.99 25.09
C GLY A 135 -3.79 9.08 24.07
N GLY A 136 -3.72 10.16 23.29
CA GLY A 136 -2.66 10.38 22.31
C GLY A 136 -3.04 10.15 20.87
N ARG A 137 -2.05 10.30 19.97
CA ARG A 137 -2.24 10.22 18.51
C ARG A 137 -1.20 9.34 17.85
N ASP A 138 -1.58 8.77 16.73
CA ASP A 138 -0.73 8.03 15.78
C ASP A 138 -0.81 8.73 14.43
N GLU A 139 0.21 9.51 14.11
CA GLU A 139 0.32 10.30 12.91
C GLU A 139 1.26 9.60 11.92
N ARG A 140 0.82 9.45 10.69
CA ARG A 140 1.58 8.76 9.63
C ARG A 140 1.58 9.63 8.38
N GLU A 141 2.76 9.95 7.91
CA GLU A 141 2.96 10.60 6.62
C GLU A 141 3.64 9.64 5.66
N LYS A 142 3.09 9.51 4.46
CA LYS A 142 3.69 8.74 3.36
C LYS A 142 3.77 9.62 2.13
N LEU A 143 4.99 9.78 1.60
CA LEU A 143 5.24 10.46 0.35
C LEU A 143 5.82 9.45 -0.65
N THR A 144 5.12 9.24 -1.76
CA THR A 144 5.59 8.42 -2.88
C THR A 144 5.79 9.31 -4.08
N THR A 145 7.00 9.34 -4.61
CA THR A 145 7.34 10.01 -5.88
C THR A 145 7.80 8.97 -6.88
N ARG A 146 7.33 9.08 -8.13
CA ARG A 146 7.71 8.18 -9.21
C ARG A 146 7.89 8.94 -10.51
N VAL A 147 8.92 8.57 -11.24
CA VAL A 147 9.17 9.05 -12.61
C VAL A 147 9.42 7.84 -13.50
N ASP A 148 8.71 7.78 -14.62
CA ASP A 148 8.84 6.76 -15.64
C ASP A 148 9.24 7.40 -16.96
N PHE A 149 10.17 6.78 -17.66
CA PHE A 149 10.54 7.10 -19.04
C PHE A 149 10.29 5.87 -19.91
N LYS A 150 9.67 6.07 -21.05
CA LYS A 150 9.42 5.03 -22.03
C LYS A 150 9.81 5.51 -23.42
N ALA A 151 10.79 4.86 -24.00
CA ALA A 151 11.24 5.09 -25.37
C ALA A 151 10.61 4.05 -26.31
N LEU A 152 9.99 4.52 -27.39
CA LEU A 152 9.42 3.70 -28.45
C LEU A 152 10.19 4.01 -29.73
N VAL A 153 10.81 3.01 -30.32
CA VAL A 153 11.70 3.16 -31.50
C VAL A 153 11.26 2.19 -32.57
N ASP A 154 10.81 2.70 -33.70
CA ASP A 154 10.55 1.93 -34.90
C ASP A 154 11.88 1.78 -35.67
N ILE A 155 12.53 0.61 -35.54
CA ILE A 155 13.88 0.37 -36.08
C ILE A 155 13.83 0.12 -37.59
N TRP A 156 12.94 -0.80 -37.98
CA TRP A 156 12.78 -1.20 -39.38
C TRP A 156 11.46 -1.95 -39.55
N LYS A 157 11.02 -2.18 -40.78
CA LYS A 157 9.76 -2.82 -41.17
C LYS A 157 9.33 -3.96 -40.21
N GLY A 158 8.43 -3.64 -39.26
CA GLY A 158 7.90 -4.57 -38.27
C GLY A 158 8.81 -4.82 -37.05
N ILE A 159 10.01 -4.23 -36.98
CA ILE A 159 10.90 -4.31 -35.80
C ILE A 159 10.77 -3.03 -34.99
N THR A 160 10.33 -3.16 -33.73
CA THR A 160 10.22 -2.06 -32.77
C THR A 160 10.98 -2.39 -31.49
N PHE A 161 11.58 -1.37 -30.90
CA PHE A 161 12.20 -1.45 -29.58
C PHE A 161 11.41 -0.60 -28.59
N GLU A 162 11.14 -1.15 -27.42
CA GLU A 162 10.55 -0.46 -26.30
C GLU A 162 11.49 -0.54 -25.10
N GLY A 163 11.98 0.64 -24.66
CA GLY A 163 12.81 0.77 -23.48
C GLY A 163 12.04 1.48 -22.37
N THR A 164 12.06 0.95 -21.14
CA THR A 164 11.42 1.57 -19.99
C THR A 164 12.40 1.71 -18.84
N ALA A 165 12.42 2.87 -18.18
CA ALA A 165 13.14 3.11 -16.94
C ALA A 165 12.18 3.77 -15.94
N SER A 166 12.05 3.19 -14.74
CA SER A 166 11.18 3.70 -13.67
C SER A 166 11.97 3.89 -12.39
N PHE A 167 11.76 5.01 -11.73
CA PHE A 167 12.39 5.37 -10.47
C PHE A 167 11.30 5.79 -9.48
N GLN A 168 11.23 5.10 -8.34
CA GLN A 168 10.30 5.46 -7.27
C GLN A 168 11.06 5.63 -5.97
N ASN A 169 10.72 6.68 -5.25
CA ASN A 169 11.13 6.90 -3.87
C ASN A 169 9.88 6.95 -3.00
N GLU A 170 9.92 6.24 -1.90
CA GLU A 170 8.86 6.25 -0.90
C GLU A 170 9.47 6.63 0.43
N GLU A 171 8.94 7.68 1.04
CA GLU A 171 9.28 8.13 2.37
C GLU A 171 8.07 7.91 3.27
N TYR A 172 8.28 7.27 4.39
CA TYR A 172 7.28 7.03 5.40
C TYR A 172 7.80 7.51 6.73
N ARG A 173 7.01 8.35 7.40
CA ARG A 173 7.23 8.81 8.77
C ARG A 173 6.02 8.47 9.60
N ARG A 174 6.24 7.99 10.80
CA ARG A 174 5.22 7.76 11.81
C ARG A 174 5.69 8.38 13.11
N GLU A 175 4.84 9.18 13.69
CA GLU A 175 4.97 9.68 15.05
C GLU A 175 3.78 9.19 15.84
N ARG A 176 4.04 8.56 16.97
CA ARG A 176 2.99 8.05 17.84
C ARG A 176 3.33 8.39 19.26
N TYR A 177 2.42 9.05 19.92
CA TYR A 177 2.50 9.24 21.35
C TYR A 177 1.26 8.64 22.02
N SER A 178 1.49 8.00 23.18
CA SER A 178 0.46 7.37 23.99
C SER A 178 0.54 7.99 25.37
N LEU A 179 -0.58 8.51 25.86
CA LEU A 179 -0.66 9.25 27.09
C LEU A 179 -1.50 8.48 28.13
N PRO A 180 -1.12 8.55 29.41
CA PRO A 180 -1.97 8.05 30.48
C PRO A 180 -3.14 9.03 30.70
N VAL A 181 -4.38 8.54 30.64
CA VAL A 181 -5.56 9.37 30.88
C VAL A 181 -6.02 9.22 32.32
N GLN A 182 -6.02 10.31 33.07
CA GLN A 182 -6.54 10.32 34.42
C GLN A 182 -8.06 10.26 34.42
N CYS A 183 -8.62 9.31 35.17
CA CYS A 183 -10.06 9.22 35.42
C CYS A 183 -10.41 9.51 36.88
N TYR A 184 -11.68 9.76 37.08
CA TYR A 184 -12.25 10.17 38.36
C TYR A 184 -13.50 9.37 38.66
N ASN A 185 -13.80 9.16 39.94
CA ASN A 185 -15.08 8.60 40.38
C ASN A 185 -16.23 9.62 40.22
N TRP A 186 -17.45 9.22 40.59
CA TRP A 186 -18.61 10.09 40.49
C TRP A 186 -18.52 11.34 41.36
N PHE A 187 -17.77 11.31 42.45
CA PHE A 187 -17.59 12.39 43.42
C PHE A 187 -16.39 13.30 43.13
N GLY A 188 -15.68 13.06 42.03
CA GLY A 188 -14.51 13.87 41.60
C GLY A 188 -13.18 13.43 42.24
N GLU A 189 -13.13 12.28 42.88
CA GLU A 189 -11.90 11.75 43.42
C GLU A 189 -11.13 10.97 42.32
N GLN A 190 -9.84 11.12 42.31
CA GLN A 190 -8.98 10.41 41.33
C GLN A 190 -9.08 8.91 41.48
N THR A 191 -9.22 8.22 40.36
CA THR A 191 -9.14 6.76 40.25
C THR A 191 -7.88 6.35 39.49
N ALA A 192 -7.75 5.07 39.14
CA ALA A 192 -6.64 4.60 38.32
C ALA A 192 -6.64 5.25 36.93
N LYS A 193 -5.46 5.47 36.37
CA LYS A 193 -5.30 5.92 34.97
C LYS A 193 -5.75 4.83 34.00
N LEU A 194 -6.36 5.21 32.89
CA LEU A 194 -6.86 4.27 31.85
C LEU A 194 -5.77 3.50 31.12
N VAL A 195 -4.55 4.02 31.11
CA VAL A 195 -3.44 3.42 30.40
C VAL A 195 -2.47 2.84 31.43
N TYR A 196 -2.25 1.52 31.36
CA TYR A 196 -1.37 0.83 32.27
C TYR A 196 0.09 1.21 32.08
N GLU A 197 0.78 1.51 33.17
CA GLU A 197 2.23 1.42 33.24
C GLU A 197 2.62 -0.08 33.30
N THR A 198 2.55 -0.83 32.20
CA THR A 198 3.19 -2.13 32.16
C THR A 198 4.67 -1.94 31.87
N THR A 199 5.49 -2.62 32.65
CA THR A 199 6.94 -2.64 32.55
C THR A 199 7.41 -3.48 31.36
N GLN A 200 7.12 -3.05 30.14
CA GLN A 200 7.79 -3.62 28.99
C GLN A 200 9.12 -2.92 28.80
N THR A 201 10.19 -3.60 29.04
CA THR A 201 11.55 -3.09 28.83
C THR A 201 11.87 -3.05 27.34
N LEU A 202 12.25 -1.88 26.82
CA LEU A 202 12.75 -1.74 25.44
C LEU A 202 14.20 -2.24 25.33
N SER A 203 14.47 -3.49 25.72
CA SER A 203 15.82 -4.03 25.85
C SER A 203 16.38 -4.58 24.53
N THR A 204 15.50 -4.91 23.56
CA THR A 204 15.90 -5.44 22.27
C THR A 204 15.31 -4.64 21.12
N PRO A 205 15.91 -4.68 19.90
CA PRO A 205 15.30 -4.09 18.72
C PRO A 205 13.88 -4.63 18.43
N GLN A 206 13.59 -5.87 18.83
CA GLN A 206 12.27 -6.46 18.66
C GLN A 206 11.26 -5.83 19.63
N ASP A 207 11.65 -5.49 20.86
CA ASP A 207 10.78 -4.82 21.81
C ASP A 207 10.41 -3.43 21.30
N VAL A 208 11.36 -2.68 20.72
CA VAL A 208 11.09 -1.38 20.07
C VAL A 208 10.15 -1.54 18.88
N MET A 209 10.30 -2.62 18.11
CA MET A 209 9.39 -2.91 16.98
C MET A 209 7.99 -3.27 17.45
N ASN A 210 7.88 -3.99 18.56
CA ASN A 210 6.60 -4.39 19.17
C ASN A 210 5.93 -3.21 19.88
N PHE A 211 6.70 -2.29 20.44
CA PHE A 211 6.21 -1.08 21.13
C PHE A 211 5.32 -0.23 20.22
N LYS A 212 5.57 -0.24 18.90
CA LYS A 212 4.76 0.49 17.93
C LYS A 212 3.26 0.15 18.01
N ASP A 213 2.91 -1.06 18.46
CA ASP A 213 1.55 -1.57 18.55
C ASP A 213 1.05 -1.71 20.00
N SER A 214 1.89 -1.33 21.00
CA SER A 214 1.51 -1.36 22.40
C SER A 214 0.66 -0.13 22.77
N HIS A 215 -0.16 -0.28 23.80
CA HIS A 215 -0.99 0.80 24.36
C HIS A 215 -0.29 1.51 25.54
N GLN A 216 0.99 1.26 25.71
CA GLN A 216 1.77 1.82 26.83
C GLN A 216 2.05 3.31 26.61
N PRO A 217 2.11 4.11 27.68
CA PRO A 217 2.56 5.50 27.62
C PRO A 217 3.97 5.59 27.06
N GLY A 218 4.14 6.38 26.03
CA GLY A 218 5.44 6.56 25.39
C GLY A 218 5.37 7.30 24.07
N TYR A 219 6.54 7.57 23.54
CA TYR A 219 6.70 8.26 22.27
C TYR A 219 7.52 7.41 21.31
N LEU A 220 7.05 7.28 20.08
CA LEU A 220 7.69 6.52 19.02
C LEU A 220 7.82 7.35 17.76
N VAL A 221 9.01 7.34 17.17
CA VAL A 221 9.28 7.87 15.82
C VAL A 221 9.81 6.74 14.94
N GLN A 222 9.19 6.58 13.77
CA GLN A 222 9.63 5.65 12.74
C GLN A 222 9.84 6.39 11.42
N ALA A 223 10.97 6.14 10.78
CA ALA A 223 11.28 6.63 9.45
C ALA A 223 11.69 5.46 8.54
N ASN A 224 11.02 5.32 7.41
CA ASN A 224 11.37 4.35 6.38
C ASN A 224 11.64 5.10 5.08
N ASN A 225 12.63 4.63 4.33
CA ASN A 225 12.85 5.05 2.95
C ASN A 225 12.96 3.81 2.07
N ALA A 226 12.11 3.72 1.05
CA ALA A 226 12.15 2.65 0.08
C ALA A 226 12.42 3.24 -1.32
N ARG A 227 13.38 2.65 -2.03
CA ARG A 227 13.75 3.01 -3.39
C ARG A 227 13.52 1.83 -4.31
N TYR A 228 12.80 2.09 -5.37
CA TYR A 228 12.56 1.13 -6.44
C TYR A 228 13.12 1.64 -7.75
N GLN A 229 13.79 0.76 -8.47
CA GLN A 229 14.30 0.97 -9.81
C GLN A 229 13.86 -0.19 -10.70
N TYR A 230 13.34 0.13 -11.86
CA TYR A 230 12.94 -0.83 -12.87
C TYR A 230 13.50 -0.43 -14.22
N TYR A 231 14.02 -1.39 -14.94
CA TYR A 231 14.49 -1.23 -16.30
C TYR A 231 13.95 -2.38 -17.16
N SER A 232 13.49 -2.05 -18.35
CA SER A 232 13.02 -3.03 -19.33
C SER A 232 13.46 -2.64 -20.72
N GLY A 233 13.90 -3.62 -21.48
CA GLY A 233 14.15 -3.51 -22.92
C GLY A 233 13.42 -4.62 -23.65
N LEU A 234 12.53 -4.29 -24.58
CA LEU A 234 11.75 -5.23 -25.37
C LEU A 234 12.02 -5.00 -26.85
N LEU A 235 12.52 -6.01 -27.55
CA LEU A 235 12.61 -6.05 -29.00
C LEU A 235 11.41 -6.85 -29.52
N LYS A 236 10.60 -6.23 -30.37
CA LYS A 236 9.37 -6.80 -30.94
C LYS A 236 9.49 -6.88 -32.45
N TYR A 237 8.99 -7.96 -33.02
CA TYR A 237 8.89 -8.13 -34.45
C TYR A 237 7.49 -8.57 -34.81
N LYS A 238 6.80 -7.79 -35.62
CA LYS A 238 5.44 -8.09 -36.09
C LYS A 238 5.36 -7.90 -37.59
N ARG A 239 4.99 -8.97 -38.30
CA ARG A 239 4.89 -8.93 -39.76
C ARG A 239 3.95 -10.00 -40.29
N THR A 240 3.22 -9.64 -41.36
CA THR A 240 2.44 -10.56 -42.17
C THR A 240 3.19 -10.85 -43.48
N PHE A 241 3.31 -12.11 -43.83
CA PHE A 241 3.91 -12.60 -45.09
C PHE A 241 2.86 -13.31 -45.91
N ALA A 242 2.93 -13.13 -47.21
CA ALA A 242 2.03 -13.77 -48.16
C ALA A 242 0.53 -13.67 -47.74
N GLU A 243 0.14 -12.58 -47.02
CA GLU A 243 -1.20 -12.28 -46.53
C GLU A 243 -1.79 -13.29 -45.52
N VAL A 244 -1.15 -14.46 -45.33
CA VAL A 244 -1.67 -15.55 -44.49
C VAL A 244 -0.76 -15.93 -43.31
N HIS A 245 0.52 -15.57 -43.35
CA HIS A 245 1.48 -15.91 -42.29
C HIS A 245 1.70 -14.70 -41.37
N ASN A 246 1.09 -14.71 -40.19
CA ASN A 246 1.26 -13.65 -39.20
C ASN A 246 2.26 -14.09 -38.14
N ILE A 247 3.34 -13.35 -37.98
CA ILE A 247 4.37 -13.56 -36.95
C ILE A 247 4.36 -12.37 -35.99
N ASP A 248 4.32 -12.64 -34.68
CA ASP A 248 4.52 -11.67 -33.61
C ASP A 248 5.50 -12.28 -32.62
N ALA A 249 6.73 -11.81 -32.66
CA ALA A 249 7.81 -12.27 -31.81
C ALA A 249 8.29 -11.14 -30.87
N MET A 250 8.68 -11.50 -29.66
CA MET A 250 9.21 -10.58 -28.67
C MET A 250 10.34 -11.23 -27.89
N PHE A 251 11.43 -10.48 -27.72
CA PHE A 251 12.48 -10.80 -26.77
C PHE A 251 12.64 -9.61 -25.81
N GLY A 252 12.74 -9.89 -24.52
CA GLY A 252 12.85 -8.86 -23.51
C GLY A 252 13.78 -9.21 -22.36
N ILE A 253 14.27 -8.13 -21.73
CA ILE A 253 15.07 -8.17 -20.51
C ILE A 253 14.41 -7.21 -19.51
N ASN A 254 14.18 -7.68 -18.28
CA ASN A 254 13.70 -6.86 -17.19
C ASN A 254 14.65 -6.95 -16.01
N ALA A 255 14.88 -5.84 -15.34
CA ALA A 255 15.65 -5.79 -14.11
C ALA A 255 14.94 -4.87 -13.12
N GLU A 256 14.81 -5.31 -11.88
CA GLU A 256 14.24 -4.50 -10.79
C GLU A 256 15.10 -4.59 -9.54
N LYS A 257 15.06 -3.51 -8.76
CA LYS A 257 15.77 -3.42 -7.49
C LYS A 257 14.93 -2.65 -6.47
N TRP A 258 14.74 -3.26 -5.32
CA TRP A 258 14.19 -2.64 -4.12
C TRP A 258 15.27 -2.49 -3.06
N VAL A 259 15.31 -1.32 -2.44
CA VAL A 259 16.14 -1.08 -1.25
C VAL A 259 15.28 -0.37 -0.23
N THR A 260 15.09 -0.98 0.94
CA THR A 260 14.34 -0.37 2.05
C THR A 260 15.28 -0.16 3.20
N LYS A 261 15.23 1.04 3.78
CA LYS A 261 15.89 1.37 5.04
C LYS A 261 14.82 1.75 6.04
N LYS A 262 14.93 1.27 7.26
CA LYS A 262 14.01 1.54 8.35
C LYS A 262 14.80 1.92 9.59
N VAL A 263 14.31 2.93 10.30
CA VAL A 263 14.77 3.32 11.63
C VAL A 263 13.54 3.53 12.49
N VAL A 264 13.57 3.04 13.70
CA VAL A 264 12.55 3.29 14.72
C VAL A 264 13.23 3.62 16.04
N THR A 265 12.72 4.61 16.73
CA THR A 265 13.12 4.99 18.09
C THR A 265 11.88 5.09 18.94
N ALA A 266 11.99 4.69 20.20
CA ALA A 266 10.89 4.79 21.15
C ALA A 266 11.44 5.09 22.55
N ARG A 267 10.64 5.76 23.36
CA ARG A 267 10.91 6.00 24.75
C ARG A 267 9.63 5.90 25.57
N GLU A 268 9.69 5.20 26.68
CA GLU A 268 8.58 5.00 27.61
C GLU A 268 8.36 6.19 28.53
N LYS A 269 7.26 6.17 29.27
CA LYS A 269 6.90 7.17 30.30
C LYS A 269 6.90 8.59 29.75
N PHE A 270 6.09 8.78 28.71
CA PHE A 270 5.81 10.10 28.17
C PHE A 270 4.63 10.70 28.94
N GLU A 271 4.86 11.82 29.58
CA GLU A 271 3.82 12.61 30.26
C GLU A 271 3.42 13.79 29.36
N ASP A 272 2.13 14.08 29.31
CA ASP A 272 1.63 15.18 28.50
C ASP A 272 2.08 16.53 29.07
N ALA A 273 3.01 17.15 28.37
CA ALA A 273 3.46 18.52 28.64
C ALA A 273 2.99 19.49 27.54
N GLY A 274 2.13 19.05 26.62
CA GLY A 274 1.71 19.82 25.44
C GLY A 274 2.82 19.97 24.39
N ILE A 275 3.98 19.37 24.61
CA ILE A 275 5.13 19.33 23.67
C ILE A 275 5.49 17.89 23.43
N TYR A 276 5.40 17.44 22.19
CA TYR A 276 5.66 16.05 21.80
C TYR A 276 7.09 15.93 21.26
N ASP A 277 8.01 15.60 22.15
CA ASP A 277 9.43 15.39 21.84
C ASP A 277 9.95 14.14 22.56
N LEU A 278 10.75 13.34 21.86
CA LEU A 278 11.33 12.11 22.38
C LEU A 278 12.18 12.34 23.64
N ASN A 279 12.79 13.52 23.79
CA ASN A 279 13.59 13.87 24.94
C ASN A 279 12.79 14.12 26.22
N LEU A 280 11.49 14.42 26.09
CA LEU A 280 10.60 14.65 27.23
C LEU A 280 10.08 13.36 27.86
N ALA A 281 10.18 12.24 27.18
CA ALA A 281 9.89 10.94 27.77
C ALA A 281 11.00 10.56 28.75
N THR A 282 10.65 10.04 29.92
CA THR A 282 11.59 9.83 31.05
C THR A 282 11.95 8.36 31.27
N GLY A 283 11.24 7.42 30.65
CA GLY A 283 11.47 5.99 30.83
C GLY A 283 12.55 5.41 29.91
N THR A 284 12.53 4.09 29.80
CA THR A 284 13.48 3.33 28.99
C THR A 284 13.42 3.76 27.54
N GLN A 285 14.57 3.91 26.93
CA GLN A 285 14.70 4.24 25.52
C GLN A 285 15.20 3.04 24.72
N GLY A 286 14.71 2.92 23.49
CA GLY A 286 15.16 1.89 22.57
C GLY A 286 15.20 2.39 21.15
N ASN A 287 16.00 1.73 20.34
CA ASN A 287 16.05 1.96 18.90
C ASN A 287 16.17 0.63 18.15
N GLY A 288 15.73 0.63 16.93
CA GLY A 288 15.85 -0.51 16.04
C GLY A 288 15.83 -0.03 14.60
N GLY A 289 16.18 -0.93 13.70
CA GLY A 289 16.14 -0.63 12.28
C GLY A 289 16.75 -1.73 11.45
N GLY A 290 16.71 -1.53 10.14
CA GLY A 290 17.25 -2.50 9.21
C GLY A 290 17.36 -1.93 7.82
N LYS A 291 18.07 -2.68 6.99
CA LYS A 291 18.17 -2.43 5.56
C LYS A 291 17.93 -3.75 4.85
N THR A 292 16.93 -3.78 4.00
CA THR A 292 16.67 -4.90 3.10
C THR A 292 16.90 -4.48 1.66
N HIS A 293 17.27 -5.43 0.83
CA HIS A 293 17.35 -5.23 -0.61
C HIS A 293 16.95 -6.50 -1.34
N ASN A 294 16.21 -6.33 -2.40
CA ASN A 294 15.85 -7.39 -3.31
C ASN A 294 16.11 -6.93 -4.75
N GLY A 295 16.57 -7.85 -5.59
CA GLY A 295 16.74 -7.62 -7.02
C GLY A 295 16.23 -8.82 -7.80
N THR A 296 15.50 -8.53 -8.88
CA THR A 296 15.07 -9.53 -9.85
C THR A 296 15.61 -9.19 -11.22
N TYR A 297 15.86 -10.23 -12.01
CA TYR A 297 16.32 -10.11 -13.38
C TYR A 297 15.67 -11.20 -14.23
N SER A 298 15.09 -10.83 -15.36
CA SER A 298 14.34 -11.76 -16.19
C SER A 298 14.68 -11.62 -17.67
N TYR A 299 14.83 -12.75 -18.34
CA TYR A 299 14.76 -12.85 -19.78
C TYR A 299 13.39 -13.40 -20.18
N ILE A 300 12.77 -12.80 -21.19
CA ILE A 300 11.45 -13.19 -21.67
C ILE A 300 11.51 -13.32 -23.18
N ALA A 301 10.99 -14.41 -23.72
CA ALA A 301 10.81 -14.60 -25.16
C ALA A 301 9.40 -15.11 -25.44
N ARG A 302 8.77 -14.56 -26.46
CA ARG A 302 7.46 -15.00 -26.94
C ARG A 302 7.44 -15.03 -28.46
N LEU A 303 6.83 -16.06 -29.01
CA LEU A 303 6.55 -16.20 -30.43
C LEU A 303 5.09 -16.58 -30.60
N ASN A 304 4.35 -15.74 -31.30
CA ASN A 304 3.01 -16.05 -31.82
C ASN A 304 3.10 -16.22 -33.31
N TYR A 305 2.61 -17.34 -33.81
CA TYR A 305 2.45 -17.60 -35.21
C TYR A 305 1.00 -17.94 -35.50
N ASN A 306 0.44 -17.29 -36.52
CA ASN A 306 -0.92 -17.52 -36.97
C ASN A 306 -0.88 -17.72 -38.51
N TYR A 307 -1.41 -18.86 -38.94
CA TYR A 307 -1.55 -19.17 -40.35
C TYR A 307 -3.02 -19.07 -40.76
N ALA A 308 -3.30 -18.17 -41.72
CA ALA A 308 -4.59 -17.94 -42.33
C ALA A 308 -5.75 -17.72 -41.32
N GLU A 309 -5.43 -17.23 -40.12
CA GLU A 309 -6.36 -17.08 -38.97
C GLU A 309 -6.98 -18.41 -38.48
N LYS A 310 -6.54 -19.54 -39.03
CA LYS A 310 -7.04 -20.88 -38.72
C LYS A 310 -6.17 -21.61 -37.69
N TYR A 311 -4.85 -21.59 -37.86
CA TYR A 311 -3.93 -22.32 -37.02
C TYR A 311 -3.02 -21.36 -36.26
N MET A 312 -3.04 -21.47 -34.96
CA MET A 312 -2.31 -20.58 -34.07
C MET A 312 -1.37 -21.35 -33.18
N VAL A 313 -0.15 -20.88 -33.06
CA VAL A 313 0.87 -21.42 -32.15
C VAL A 313 1.42 -20.27 -31.33
N GLU A 314 1.45 -20.42 -30.01
CA GLU A 314 2.14 -19.52 -29.09
C GLU A 314 3.20 -20.31 -28.33
N LEU A 315 4.43 -19.81 -28.35
CA LEU A 315 5.53 -20.28 -27.53
C LEU A 315 5.98 -19.15 -26.61
N MET A 316 6.10 -19.44 -25.32
CA MET A 316 6.63 -18.52 -24.32
C MET A 316 7.73 -19.18 -23.52
N GLY A 317 8.85 -18.49 -23.38
CA GLY A 317 9.95 -18.85 -22.50
C GLY A 317 10.30 -17.71 -21.58
N ARG A 318 10.59 -18.03 -20.31
CA ARG A 318 11.01 -17.06 -19.31
C ARG A 318 12.10 -17.66 -18.43
N ARG A 319 13.13 -16.87 -18.15
CA ARG A 319 14.16 -17.22 -17.17
C ARG A 319 14.27 -16.10 -16.15
N ASP A 320 13.86 -16.40 -14.91
CA ASP A 320 13.81 -15.46 -13.82
C ASP A 320 14.91 -15.72 -12.81
N GLY A 321 15.57 -14.64 -12.40
CA GLY A 321 16.53 -14.61 -11.32
C GLY A 321 16.04 -13.75 -10.18
N ASN A 322 16.23 -14.20 -8.93
CA ASN A 322 15.91 -13.45 -7.74
C ASN A 322 17.06 -13.53 -6.73
N SER A 323 17.46 -12.38 -6.18
CA SER A 323 18.58 -12.26 -5.23
C SER A 323 18.33 -12.93 -3.88
N LYS A 324 17.07 -13.24 -3.55
CA LYS A 324 16.68 -13.95 -2.31
C LYS A 324 17.17 -15.40 -2.30
N PHE A 325 17.40 -15.99 -3.46
CA PHE A 325 17.91 -17.36 -3.55
C PHE A 325 19.43 -17.41 -3.39
N ALA A 326 19.93 -18.53 -2.85
CA ALA A 326 21.34 -18.79 -2.70
C ALA A 326 22.10 -18.74 -4.05
N PRO A 327 23.38 -18.36 -4.06
CA PRO A 327 24.22 -18.45 -5.25
C PRO A 327 24.12 -19.84 -5.89
N GLY A 328 23.99 -19.91 -7.23
CA GLY A 328 23.76 -21.15 -7.98
C GLY A 328 22.29 -21.54 -8.18
N TYR A 329 21.38 -21.08 -7.34
CA TYR A 329 19.94 -21.38 -7.42
C TYR A 329 19.08 -20.16 -7.78
N ARG A 330 19.70 -19.02 -8.05
CA ARG A 330 19.03 -17.74 -8.30
C ARG A 330 18.17 -17.72 -9.55
N PHE A 331 18.48 -18.53 -10.54
CA PHE A 331 17.80 -18.55 -11.83
C PHE A 331 16.96 -19.80 -12.02
N LYS A 332 15.69 -19.60 -12.46
CA LYS A 332 14.78 -20.67 -12.84
C LYS A 332 14.17 -20.37 -14.21
N SER A 333 14.00 -21.40 -15.03
CA SER A 333 13.39 -21.27 -16.35
C SER A 333 11.97 -21.84 -16.32
N PHE A 334 11.07 -21.18 -17.02
CA PHE A 334 9.66 -21.53 -17.19
C PHE A 334 9.32 -21.43 -18.67
N GLY A 335 8.32 -22.18 -19.11
CA GLY A 335 7.87 -22.10 -20.48
C GLY A 335 6.44 -22.58 -20.66
N SER A 336 5.84 -22.14 -21.75
CA SER A 336 4.52 -22.61 -22.15
C SER A 336 4.39 -22.71 -23.67
N VAL A 337 3.52 -23.62 -24.10
CA VAL A 337 3.09 -23.77 -25.47
C VAL A 337 1.57 -23.77 -25.52
N SER A 338 1.03 -23.03 -26.47
CA SER A 338 -0.41 -23.00 -26.76
C SER A 338 -0.64 -23.27 -28.25
N LEU A 339 -1.62 -24.12 -28.54
CA LEU A 339 -2.08 -24.41 -29.89
C LEU A 339 -3.55 -24.00 -30.01
N GLY A 340 -3.89 -23.37 -31.11
CA GLY A 340 -5.26 -22.95 -31.42
C GLY A 340 -5.67 -23.38 -32.83
N TRP A 341 -6.88 -23.88 -32.98
CA TRP A 341 -7.44 -24.25 -34.24
C TRP A 341 -8.86 -23.69 -34.39
N ALA A 342 -9.05 -22.77 -35.31
CA ALA A 342 -10.33 -22.23 -35.66
C ALA A 342 -11.04 -23.17 -36.69
N PHE A 343 -11.58 -24.25 -36.16
CA PHE A 343 -12.15 -25.31 -36.99
C PHE A 343 -13.39 -24.83 -37.78
N SER A 344 -14.10 -23.80 -37.38
CA SER A 344 -15.19 -23.18 -38.10
C SER A 344 -14.80 -22.57 -39.45
N GLU A 345 -13.50 -22.26 -39.62
CA GLU A 345 -12.95 -21.69 -40.85
C GLU A 345 -12.55 -22.78 -41.85
N GLU A 346 -12.75 -24.06 -41.52
CA GLU A 346 -12.46 -25.18 -42.39
C GLU A 346 -13.62 -25.48 -43.35
N GLN A 347 -13.30 -25.86 -44.58
CA GLN A 347 -14.30 -26.16 -45.60
C GLN A 347 -15.27 -27.27 -45.20
N PHE A 348 -14.81 -28.28 -44.47
CA PHE A 348 -15.65 -29.40 -44.05
C PHE A 348 -16.68 -29.05 -42.97
N VAL A 349 -16.58 -27.87 -42.34
CA VAL A 349 -17.53 -27.36 -41.32
C VAL A 349 -18.47 -26.28 -41.92
N GLU A 350 -18.32 -25.94 -43.17
CA GLU A 350 -19.06 -24.84 -43.80
C GLU A 350 -20.58 -25.02 -43.74
N PHE A 351 -21.07 -26.26 -43.75
CA PHE A 351 -22.47 -26.59 -43.56
C PHE A 351 -23.07 -26.20 -42.22
N LEU A 352 -22.24 -25.98 -41.18
CA LEU A 352 -22.67 -25.52 -39.87
C LEU A 352 -22.72 -24.00 -39.72
N LYS A 353 -22.26 -23.21 -40.69
CA LYS A 353 -22.23 -21.74 -40.60
C LYS A 353 -23.58 -21.08 -40.24
N PRO A 354 -24.76 -21.63 -40.68
CA PRO A 354 -26.05 -21.05 -40.29
C PRO A 354 -26.34 -21.13 -38.77
N VAL A 355 -25.70 -22.08 -38.06
CA VAL A 355 -25.93 -22.34 -36.63
C VAL A 355 -24.67 -22.00 -35.79
N LEU A 356 -23.47 -22.21 -36.33
CA LEU A 356 -22.18 -21.99 -35.67
C LEU A 356 -21.43 -20.86 -36.38
N SER A 357 -21.48 -19.64 -35.84
CA SER A 357 -20.81 -18.48 -36.40
C SER A 357 -19.27 -18.53 -36.18
N PHE A 358 -18.81 -19.13 -35.09
CA PHE A 358 -17.38 -19.28 -34.78
C PHE A 358 -17.14 -20.46 -33.84
N GLY A 359 -16.15 -21.31 -34.17
CA GLY A 359 -15.70 -22.42 -33.33
C GLY A 359 -14.19 -22.54 -33.32
N LYS A 360 -13.59 -22.56 -32.12
CA LYS A 360 -12.16 -22.64 -31.92
C LYS A 360 -11.81 -23.64 -30.80
N LEU A 361 -10.88 -24.52 -31.10
CA LEU A 361 -10.27 -25.41 -30.10
C LEU A 361 -8.93 -24.84 -29.67
N ARG A 362 -8.65 -24.88 -28.35
CA ARG A 362 -7.37 -24.44 -27.80
C ARG A 362 -6.83 -25.50 -26.86
N LEU A 363 -5.54 -25.80 -26.97
CA LEU A 363 -4.78 -26.64 -26.06
C LEU A 363 -3.56 -25.84 -25.56
N SER A 364 -3.30 -25.84 -24.27
CA SER A 364 -2.12 -25.19 -23.69
C SER A 364 -1.50 -26.04 -22.58
N TYR A 365 -0.18 -26.01 -22.53
CA TYR A 365 0.62 -26.64 -21.49
C TYR A 365 1.76 -25.72 -21.09
N GLY A 366 2.05 -25.63 -19.78
CA GLY A 366 3.12 -24.76 -19.32
C GLY A 366 3.51 -25.02 -17.87
N SER A 367 4.66 -24.47 -17.50
CA SER A 367 5.17 -24.45 -16.14
C SER A 367 5.25 -23.01 -15.63
N SER A 368 4.89 -22.79 -14.36
CA SER A 368 5.03 -21.54 -13.66
C SER A 368 5.73 -21.75 -12.32
N GLY A 369 6.24 -20.68 -11.74
CA GLY A 369 6.89 -20.71 -10.44
C GLY A 369 6.43 -19.53 -9.58
N ASN A 370 6.63 -19.67 -8.27
CA ASN A 370 6.32 -18.64 -7.29
C ASN A 370 7.49 -18.52 -6.29
N ASP A 371 7.80 -17.29 -5.85
CA ASP A 371 8.78 -16.96 -4.82
C ASP A 371 8.15 -16.42 -3.53
N VAL A 372 6.82 -16.53 -3.40
CA VAL A 372 6.07 -16.12 -2.21
C VAL A 372 6.42 -17.04 -1.04
N GLY A 373 6.72 -16.43 0.13
CA GLY A 373 7.08 -17.17 1.35
C GLY A 373 8.58 -17.26 1.62
N LEU A 374 9.41 -16.73 0.74
CA LEU A 374 10.81 -16.49 1.07
C LEU A 374 10.90 -15.22 1.92
N GLY A 375 11.35 -15.35 3.16
CA GLY A 375 11.64 -14.21 4.04
C GLY A 375 12.65 -13.25 3.41
N ASP A 376 12.64 -11.99 3.88
CA ASP A 376 13.62 -10.98 3.48
C ASP A 376 14.98 -11.23 4.18
#